data_8abfde1b8f2a90595a237ae268790909
#
_entry.id   8abfde1b8f2a90595a237ae268790909
#
_cell.length_a   1.000
_cell.length_b   1.000
_cell.length_c   1.000
_cell.angle_alpha   90.00
_cell.angle_beta   90.00
_cell.angle_gamma   90.00
#
_symmetry.space_group_name_H-M   'P 1'
#
loop_
_entity.id
_entity.type
_entity.pdbx_description
1 polymer ?
#
loop_
_entity_poly.entity_id
_entity_poly.type
_entity_poly.pdbx_seq_one_letter_code
_entity_poly.pdbx_strand_id
1 'polypeptide(L)'
;MSRFADCEALLEAGISVVAINYRLMRHAQDVVPPVKAPLHDAARALQFVRSKADEWNIDKARIGAAGGSAGACSSLWLAYHDDLADQKSEDVVARESTRLWCAAVRGPQTTLDPAQMKEWTPNSRYGGHAFGKENFAQFLADREGILPWLAEYSPYALVTADDPPVCLFYNAPPAIGQEQKDPTHTANFGVKLQERCIELGVQCEVLYPGSSDAAYETPTDYLITSLKG
;
A
#
# COMPACT_ATOMS: atom_id res chain seq x y z
N MET A 1 9.69 13.36 -9.25
CA MET A 1 8.35 13.83 -8.86
C MET A 1 7.35 12.72 -9.11
N SER A 2 6.35 12.61 -8.27
CA SER A 2 5.40 11.50 -8.26
C SER A 2 4.62 11.42 -9.58
N ARG A 3 4.69 10.28 -10.27
CA ARG A 3 3.83 9.96 -11.42
C ARG A 3 2.42 9.53 -10.99
N PHE A 4 2.13 9.52 -9.68
CA PHE A 4 0.96 8.87 -9.10
C PHE A 4 -0.04 9.85 -8.49
N ALA A 5 0.38 11.08 -8.23
CA ALA A 5 -0.47 12.20 -7.85
C ALA A 5 0.06 13.48 -8.52
N ASP A 6 -0.83 14.41 -8.78
CA ASP A 6 -0.48 15.73 -9.30
C ASP A 6 0.01 16.60 -8.13
N CYS A 7 1.33 16.81 -8.08
CA CYS A 7 1.95 17.57 -7.01
C CYS A 7 1.57 19.05 -7.04
N GLU A 8 1.33 19.63 -8.21
CA GLU A 8 0.96 21.04 -8.36
C GLU A 8 -0.44 21.27 -7.80
N ALA A 9 -1.41 20.45 -8.21
CA ALA A 9 -2.77 20.52 -7.68
C ALA A 9 -2.85 20.27 -6.16
N LEU A 10 -2.03 19.37 -5.61
CA LEU A 10 -1.93 19.15 -4.16
C LEU A 10 -1.40 20.40 -3.43
N LEU A 11 -0.33 21.01 -3.97
CA LEU A 11 0.26 22.23 -3.38
C LEU A 11 -0.71 23.42 -3.46
N GLU A 12 -1.41 23.59 -4.57
CA GLU A 12 -2.46 24.60 -4.73
C GLU A 12 -3.61 24.41 -3.74
N ALA A 13 -3.93 23.15 -3.40
CA ALA A 13 -4.89 22.82 -2.36
C ALA A 13 -4.32 23.01 -0.93
N GLY A 14 -3.07 23.46 -0.78
CA GLY A 14 -2.41 23.64 0.51
C GLY A 14 -1.97 22.33 1.17
N ILE A 15 -1.73 21.30 0.39
CA ILE A 15 -1.25 19.99 0.84
C ILE A 15 0.24 19.88 0.51
N SER A 16 1.09 19.73 1.52
CA SER A 16 2.52 19.49 1.33
C SER A 16 2.79 18.10 0.74
N VAL A 17 3.77 17.99 -0.14
CA VAL A 17 4.13 16.73 -0.80
C VAL A 17 5.56 16.35 -0.44
N VAL A 18 5.74 15.13 0.08
CA VAL A 18 7.04 14.55 0.39
C VAL A 18 7.25 13.30 -0.45
N ALA A 19 8.27 13.29 -1.29
CA ALA A 19 8.71 12.11 -2.01
C ALA A 19 9.82 11.40 -1.23
N ILE A 20 9.64 10.11 -0.99
CA ILE A 20 10.58 9.30 -0.23
C ILE A 20 11.40 8.40 -1.15
N ASN A 21 12.63 8.09 -0.72
CA ASN A 21 13.44 7.01 -1.24
C ASN A 21 13.46 5.87 -0.23
N TYR A 22 13.52 4.64 -0.72
CA TYR A 22 13.61 3.43 0.11
C TYR A 22 14.55 2.42 -0.54
N ARG A 23 15.10 1.52 0.25
CA ARG A 23 15.95 0.44 -0.26
C ARG A 23 15.12 -0.49 -1.14
N LEU A 24 15.62 -0.78 -2.33
CA LEU A 24 15.04 -1.85 -3.15
C LEU A 24 15.48 -3.21 -2.59
N MET A 25 14.64 -4.24 -2.72
CA MET A 25 14.93 -5.58 -2.20
C MET A 25 16.32 -6.13 -2.65
N ARG A 26 16.73 -5.82 -3.88
CA ARG A 26 18.07 -6.17 -4.37
C ARG A 26 19.25 -5.52 -3.62
N HIS A 27 18.98 -4.44 -2.88
CA HIS A 27 20.00 -3.71 -2.08
C HIS A 27 19.93 -4.07 -0.59
N ALA A 28 19.06 -4.99 -0.20
CA ALA A 28 18.80 -5.39 1.17
C ALA A 28 18.92 -6.92 1.32
N GLN A 29 20.02 -7.49 0.78
CA GLN A 29 20.25 -8.94 0.75
C GLN A 29 20.46 -9.55 2.14
N ASP A 30 20.81 -8.74 3.12
CA ASP A 30 20.96 -9.08 4.54
C ASP A 30 19.63 -9.01 5.33
N VAL A 31 18.56 -8.51 4.70
CA VAL A 31 17.23 -8.39 5.32
C VAL A 31 16.34 -9.57 4.93
N VAL A 32 15.77 -10.24 5.92
CA VAL A 32 14.92 -11.43 5.72
C VAL A 32 13.56 -11.19 6.40
N PRO A 33 12.45 -11.29 5.66
CA PRO A 33 12.37 -11.41 4.19
C PRO A 33 12.77 -10.08 3.50
N PRO A 34 13.19 -10.11 2.23
CA PRO A 34 13.64 -8.90 1.51
C PRO A 34 12.61 -7.76 1.47
N VAL A 35 11.31 -8.07 1.44
CA VAL A 35 10.22 -7.08 1.41
C VAL A 35 10.18 -6.20 2.67
N LYS A 36 10.70 -6.69 3.79
CA LYS A 36 10.81 -5.93 5.04
C LYS A 36 11.56 -4.60 4.83
N ALA A 37 12.63 -4.60 4.03
CA ALA A 37 13.47 -3.40 3.85
C ALA A 37 12.68 -2.20 3.29
N PRO A 38 12.05 -2.27 2.09
CA PRO A 38 11.31 -1.13 1.55
C PRO A 38 10.11 -0.72 2.43
N LEU A 39 9.43 -1.66 3.07
CA LEU A 39 8.27 -1.37 3.91
C LEU A 39 8.65 -0.63 5.19
N HIS A 40 9.68 -1.12 5.89
CA HIS A 40 10.17 -0.43 7.09
C HIS A 40 10.88 0.90 6.78
N ASP A 41 11.53 1.03 5.61
CA ASP A 41 12.07 2.32 5.17
C ASP A 41 10.94 3.33 4.94
N ALA A 42 9.81 2.91 4.35
CA ALA A 42 8.64 3.75 4.17
C ALA A 42 8.01 4.16 5.52
N ALA A 43 7.90 3.23 6.47
CA ALA A 43 7.44 3.51 7.83
C ALA A 43 8.37 4.52 8.53
N ARG A 44 9.67 4.31 8.42
CA ARG A 44 10.66 5.24 9.00
C ARG A 44 10.61 6.62 8.37
N ALA A 45 10.41 6.71 7.06
CA ALA A 45 10.22 7.98 6.37
C ALA A 45 8.97 8.72 6.86
N LEU A 46 7.86 8.00 7.07
CA LEU A 46 6.62 8.58 7.62
C LEU A 46 6.83 9.10 9.04
N GLN A 47 7.51 8.34 9.92
CA GLN A 47 7.88 8.80 11.26
C GLN A 47 8.74 10.06 11.19
N PHE A 48 9.73 10.10 10.28
CA PHE A 48 10.58 11.27 10.09
C PHE A 48 9.77 12.50 9.65
N VAL A 49 8.88 12.36 8.66
CA VAL A 49 7.99 13.46 8.22
C VAL A 49 7.15 13.95 9.39
N ARG A 50 6.57 13.06 10.18
CA ARG A 50 5.75 13.39 11.34
C ARG A 50 6.55 14.10 12.43
N SER A 51 7.80 13.70 12.65
CA SER A 51 8.70 14.39 13.60
C SER A 51 9.08 15.81 13.19
N LYS A 52 8.89 16.15 11.91
CA LYS A 52 9.14 17.49 11.35
C LYS A 52 7.89 18.36 11.24
N ALA A 53 6.75 17.88 11.74
CA ALA A 53 5.47 18.54 11.54
C ALA A 53 5.47 20.01 11.98
N ASP A 54 5.98 20.32 13.16
CA ASP A 54 6.05 21.68 13.69
C ASP A 54 7.02 22.56 12.88
N GLU A 55 8.18 22.00 12.49
CA GLU A 55 9.19 22.70 11.69
C GLU A 55 8.68 23.03 10.29
N TRP A 56 7.92 22.10 9.69
CA TRP A 56 7.40 22.23 8.33
C TRP A 56 5.98 22.79 8.26
N ASN A 57 5.38 23.14 9.40
CA ASN A 57 4.02 23.64 9.52
C ASN A 57 2.99 22.76 8.82
N ILE A 58 3.04 21.46 9.09
CA ILE A 58 2.08 20.46 8.59
C ILE A 58 1.27 19.85 9.74
N ASP A 59 0.04 19.46 9.43
CA ASP A 59 -0.79 18.74 10.37
C ASP A 59 -0.34 17.28 10.46
N LYS A 60 0.31 16.91 11.56
CA LYS A 60 0.82 15.55 11.76
C LYS A 60 -0.28 14.49 11.92
N ALA A 61 -1.51 14.89 12.20
CA ALA A 61 -2.63 13.94 12.28
C ALA A 61 -3.15 13.57 10.88
N ARG A 62 -3.05 14.48 9.89
CA ARG A 62 -3.59 14.31 8.55
C ARG A 62 -2.48 14.05 7.52
N ILE A 63 -1.85 12.90 7.58
CA ILE A 63 -0.84 12.45 6.62
C ILE A 63 -1.41 11.31 5.80
N GLY A 64 -1.53 11.51 4.47
CA GLY A 64 -1.92 10.49 3.52
C GLY A 64 -0.73 9.88 2.78
N ALA A 65 -0.95 8.74 2.14
CA ALA A 65 0.05 8.11 1.29
C ALA A 65 -0.45 7.92 -0.15
N ALA A 66 0.47 8.00 -1.11
CA ALA A 66 0.20 7.71 -2.50
C ALA A 66 1.35 6.94 -3.14
N GLY A 67 1.01 6.07 -4.10
CA GLY A 67 2.02 5.32 -4.81
C GLY A 67 1.46 4.50 -5.97
N GLY A 68 2.35 3.90 -6.75
CA GLY A 68 1.98 2.96 -7.80
C GLY A 68 2.79 1.68 -7.71
N SER A 69 2.19 0.54 -8.08
CA SER A 69 2.83 -0.77 -8.06
C SER A 69 3.45 -1.07 -6.69
N ALA A 70 4.78 -1.20 -6.59
CA ALA A 70 5.46 -1.42 -5.31
C ALA A 70 5.20 -0.30 -4.29
N GLY A 71 5.16 0.97 -4.73
CA GLY A 71 4.79 2.10 -3.87
C GLY A 71 3.34 2.05 -3.41
N ALA A 72 2.44 1.51 -4.23
CA ALA A 72 1.05 1.27 -3.86
C ALA A 72 0.93 0.18 -2.78
N CYS A 73 1.67 -0.93 -2.94
CA CYS A 73 1.74 -1.99 -1.94
C CYS A 73 2.28 -1.45 -0.60
N SER A 74 3.35 -0.64 -0.64
CA SER A 74 3.91 -0.01 0.57
C SER A 74 2.93 0.96 1.24
N SER A 75 2.18 1.74 0.46
CA SER A 75 1.16 2.66 1.00
C SER A 75 0.03 1.89 1.67
N LEU A 76 -0.44 0.79 1.08
CA LEU A 76 -1.47 -0.07 1.68
C LEU A 76 -0.96 -0.81 2.91
N TRP A 77 0.30 -1.27 2.90
CA TRP A 77 0.91 -1.87 4.08
C TRP A 77 0.96 -0.87 5.24
N LEU A 78 1.38 0.38 4.99
CA LEU A 78 1.35 1.44 6.01
C LEU A 78 -0.06 1.77 6.49
N ALA A 79 -1.06 1.69 5.61
CA ALA A 79 -2.45 1.95 5.98
C ALA A 79 -3.00 0.89 6.94
N TYR A 80 -2.62 -0.38 6.75
CA TYR A 80 -3.22 -1.51 7.45
C TYR A 80 -2.32 -2.17 8.51
N HIS A 81 -1.05 -1.80 8.56
CA HIS A 81 -0.15 -2.31 9.60
C HIS A 81 -0.37 -1.57 10.92
N ASP A 82 -0.26 -2.31 12.02
CA ASP A 82 -0.27 -1.72 13.37
C ASP A 82 0.75 -0.60 13.50
N ASP A 83 0.49 0.34 14.41
CA ASP A 83 1.41 1.45 14.65
C ASP A 83 2.78 0.97 15.13
N LEU A 84 3.82 1.35 14.41
CA LEU A 84 5.22 1.02 14.75
C LEU A 84 5.87 2.03 15.70
N ALA A 85 5.11 2.92 16.31
CA ALA A 85 5.62 3.88 17.27
C ALA A 85 6.18 3.18 18.52
N ASP A 86 7.47 3.38 18.81
CA ASP A 86 8.09 2.92 20.06
C ASP A 86 8.27 4.10 21.04
N GLN A 87 7.31 4.28 21.92
CA GLN A 87 7.30 5.37 22.91
C GLN A 87 8.47 5.30 23.91
N LYS A 88 9.16 4.16 24.00
CA LYS A 88 10.31 3.96 24.89
C LYS A 88 11.66 4.13 24.19
N SER A 89 11.65 4.30 22.88
CA SER A 89 12.87 4.49 22.10
C SER A 89 13.63 5.74 22.51
N GLU A 90 14.95 5.68 22.55
CA GLU A 90 15.80 6.88 22.70
C GLU A 90 15.79 7.74 21.42
N ASP A 91 15.50 7.14 20.28
CA ASP A 91 15.32 7.83 19.01
C ASP A 91 13.93 8.50 18.97
N VAL A 92 13.90 9.82 19.08
CA VAL A 92 12.65 10.61 19.06
C VAL A 92 11.80 10.41 17.81
N VAL A 93 12.43 10.09 16.66
CA VAL A 93 11.71 9.81 15.42
C VAL A 93 10.97 8.48 15.51
N ALA A 94 11.52 7.48 16.17
CA ALA A 94 10.87 6.18 16.36
C ALA A 94 9.63 6.24 17.28
N ARG A 95 9.46 7.34 18.03
CA ARG A 95 8.26 7.55 18.86
C ARG A 95 7.06 8.06 18.08
N GLU A 96 7.27 8.52 16.85
CA GLU A 96 6.20 9.01 16.00
C GLU A 96 5.39 7.86 15.40
N SER A 97 4.08 8.07 15.27
CA SER A 97 3.15 7.09 14.71
C SER A 97 3.42 6.82 13.23
N THR A 98 3.16 5.59 12.79
CA THR A 98 3.13 5.19 11.38
C THR A 98 1.71 5.12 10.81
N ARG A 99 0.67 5.44 11.59
CA ARG A 99 -0.72 5.41 11.11
C ARG A 99 -0.97 6.52 10.09
N LEU A 100 -1.69 6.19 9.04
CA LEU A 100 -2.11 7.13 8.00
C LEU A 100 -3.52 7.67 8.26
N TRP A 101 -3.84 8.81 7.66
CA TRP A 101 -5.20 9.33 7.58
C TRP A 101 -5.98 8.70 6.40
N CYS A 102 -5.33 8.48 5.27
CA CYS A 102 -5.91 7.85 4.08
C CYS A 102 -4.80 7.38 3.13
N ALA A 103 -5.14 6.57 2.12
CA ALA A 103 -4.23 6.27 1.03
C ALA A 103 -4.94 6.23 -0.33
N ALA A 104 -4.26 6.74 -1.38
CA ALA A 104 -4.72 6.68 -2.77
C ALA A 104 -3.65 6.05 -3.66
N VAL A 105 -3.94 4.91 -4.29
CA VAL A 105 -2.91 4.07 -4.90
C VAL A 105 -3.30 3.57 -6.30
N ARG A 106 -2.30 3.39 -7.17
CA ARG A 106 -2.50 2.87 -8.54
C ARG A 106 -1.92 1.47 -8.72
N GLY A 107 -2.76 0.54 -9.17
CA GLY A 107 -2.37 -0.83 -9.50
C GLY A 107 -1.66 -1.58 -8.38
N PRO A 108 -2.13 -1.52 -7.12
CA PRO A 108 -1.51 -2.25 -6.03
C PRO A 108 -1.67 -3.77 -6.18
N GLN A 109 -0.66 -4.51 -5.74
CA GLN A 109 -0.84 -5.87 -5.28
C GLN A 109 -1.32 -5.78 -3.83
N THR A 110 -2.56 -6.20 -3.57
CA THR A 110 -3.17 -6.11 -2.25
C THR A 110 -2.87 -7.34 -1.39
N THR A 111 -2.56 -8.46 -2.02
CA THR A 111 -2.03 -9.65 -1.35
C THR A 111 -0.62 -9.98 -1.81
N LEU A 112 0.16 -10.56 -0.91
CA LEU A 112 1.46 -11.18 -1.20
C LEU A 112 1.39 -12.72 -1.02
N ASP A 113 0.21 -13.30 -0.83
CA ASP A 113 0.01 -14.74 -0.76
C ASP A 113 -0.09 -15.35 -2.18
N PRO A 114 0.84 -16.22 -2.59
CA PRO A 114 0.84 -16.81 -3.93
C PRO A 114 -0.39 -17.68 -4.21
N ALA A 115 -1.02 -18.29 -3.20
CA ALA A 115 -2.23 -19.07 -3.37
C ALA A 115 -3.41 -18.16 -3.72
N GLN A 116 -3.60 -17.06 -3.00
CA GLN A 116 -4.61 -16.04 -3.31
C GLN A 116 -4.37 -15.42 -4.69
N MET A 117 -3.12 -15.05 -4.99
CA MET A 117 -2.76 -14.54 -6.31
C MET A 117 -3.16 -15.51 -7.43
N LYS A 118 -2.87 -16.81 -7.26
CA LYS A 118 -3.18 -17.85 -8.24
C LYS A 118 -4.67 -18.07 -8.39
N GLU A 119 -5.42 -18.04 -7.28
CA GLU A 119 -6.87 -18.19 -7.26
C GLU A 119 -7.57 -17.01 -7.97
N TRP A 120 -7.16 -15.79 -7.62
CA TRP A 120 -7.83 -14.60 -8.16
C TRP A 120 -7.43 -14.30 -9.61
N THR A 121 -6.21 -14.68 -9.98
CA THR A 121 -5.63 -14.43 -11.30
C THR A 121 -4.74 -15.62 -11.72
N PRO A 122 -5.29 -16.61 -12.47
CA PRO A 122 -4.62 -17.88 -12.74
C PRO A 122 -3.23 -17.79 -13.39
N ASN A 123 -2.97 -16.73 -14.16
CA ASN A 123 -1.67 -16.48 -14.78
C ASN A 123 -0.74 -15.56 -13.95
N SER A 124 -0.98 -15.43 -12.63
CA SER A 124 -0.07 -14.74 -11.71
C SER A 124 1.33 -15.38 -11.72
N ARG A 125 2.35 -14.52 -11.75
CA ARG A 125 3.77 -14.93 -11.87
C ARG A 125 4.75 -14.01 -11.14
N TYR A 126 4.26 -13.06 -10.35
CA TYR A 126 5.04 -12.04 -9.66
C TYR A 126 4.99 -12.25 -8.15
N GLY A 127 5.92 -11.65 -7.41
CA GLY A 127 5.88 -11.57 -5.95
C GLY A 127 6.93 -12.42 -5.22
N GLY A 128 7.43 -13.52 -5.80
CA GLY A 128 8.38 -14.42 -5.14
C GLY A 128 9.64 -13.73 -4.61
N HIS A 129 10.16 -12.75 -5.34
CA HIS A 129 11.35 -11.98 -4.94
C HIS A 129 11.17 -11.20 -3.62
N ALA A 130 9.92 -10.89 -3.23
CA ALA A 130 9.60 -10.27 -1.96
C ALA A 130 10.00 -11.14 -0.76
N PHE A 131 10.02 -12.46 -0.97
CA PHE A 131 10.34 -13.46 0.05
C PHE A 131 11.59 -14.29 -0.32
N GLY A 132 12.45 -13.75 -1.20
CA GLY A 132 13.70 -14.42 -1.59
C GLY A 132 13.49 -15.66 -2.45
N LYS A 133 12.37 -15.77 -3.17
CA LYS A 133 12.08 -16.89 -4.06
C LYS A 133 12.41 -16.51 -5.50
N GLU A 134 13.05 -17.44 -6.22
CA GLU A 134 13.53 -17.21 -7.58
C GLU A 134 12.41 -17.02 -8.60
N ASN A 135 11.31 -17.75 -8.41
CA ASN A 135 10.17 -17.73 -9.32
C ASN A 135 8.84 -18.00 -8.60
N PHE A 136 7.75 -17.82 -9.32
CA PHE A 136 6.40 -17.99 -8.75
C PHE A 136 6.08 -19.44 -8.37
N ALA A 137 6.61 -20.42 -9.08
CA ALA A 137 6.38 -21.84 -8.77
C ALA A 137 7.02 -22.20 -7.41
N GLN A 138 8.27 -21.78 -7.17
CA GLN A 138 8.92 -21.93 -5.88
C GLN A 138 8.18 -21.15 -4.79
N PHE A 139 7.76 -19.92 -5.08
CA PHE A 139 7.01 -19.09 -4.15
C PHE A 139 5.73 -19.79 -3.67
N LEU A 140 4.98 -20.39 -4.61
CA LEU A 140 3.76 -21.15 -4.29
C LEU A 140 4.07 -22.44 -3.53
N ALA A 141 5.11 -23.18 -3.93
CA ALA A 141 5.51 -24.42 -3.29
C ALA A 141 5.96 -24.22 -1.82
N ASP A 142 6.66 -23.11 -1.55
CA ASP A 142 7.21 -22.81 -0.24
C ASP A 142 6.23 -22.01 0.65
N ARG A 143 4.98 -21.81 0.22
CA ARG A 143 3.97 -20.97 0.90
C ARG A 143 3.83 -21.28 2.38
N GLU A 144 3.72 -22.56 2.74
CA GLU A 144 3.53 -22.96 4.15
C GLU A 144 4.69 -22.53 5.07
N GLY A 145 5.92 -22.56 4.53
CA GLY A 145 7.12 -22.12 5.26
C GLY A 145 7.22 -20.62 5.48
N ILE A 146 6.42 -19.82 4.78
CA ILE A 146 6.45 -18.35 4.85
C ILE A 146 5.13 -17.73 5.33
N LEU A 147 4.18 -18.52 5.81
CA LEU A 147 2.89 -18.01 6.33
C LEU A 147 3.04 -16.85 7.33
N PRO A 148 3.99 -16.87 8.29
CA PRO A 148 4.18 -15.75 9.20
C PRO A 148 4.58 -14.45 8.47
N TRP A 149 5.37 -14.56 7.39
CA TRP A 149 5.73 -13.39 6.59
C TRP A 149 4.56 -12.88 5.72
N LEU A 150 3.73 -13.81 5.21
CA LEU A 150 2.53 -13.42 4.47
C LEU A 150 1.54 -12.68 5.37
N ALA A 151 1.39 -13.12 6.62
CA ALA A 151 0.56 -12.44 7.61
C ALA A 151 1.08 -11.03 7.96
N GLU A 152 2.41 -10.86 8.03
CA GLU A 152 3.05 -9.61 8.42
C GLU A 152 3.14 -8.58 7.28
N TYR A 153 3.34 -9.04 6.03
CA TYR A 153 3.68 -8.15 4.93
C TYR A 153 2.62 -8.02 3.84
N SER A 154 1.56 -8.83 3.87
CA SER A 154 0.47 -8.78 2.91
C SER A 154 -0.62 -7.79 3.35
N PRO A 155 -0.85 -6.67 2.64
CA PRO A 155 -1.88 -5.69 3.02
C PRO A 155 -3.25 -6.33 3.28
N TYR A 156 -3.68 -7.27 2.44
CA TYR A 156 -4.95 -7.99 2.59
C TYR A 156 -5.08 -8.73 3.95
N ALA A 157 -3.98 -9.28 4.43
CA ALA A 157 -3.97 -10.04 5.70
C ALA A 157 -4.04 -9.13 6.94
N LEU A 158 -3.63 -7.88 6.80
CA LEU A 158 -3.48 -6.93 7.89
C LEU A 158 -4.75 -6.11 8.18
N VAL A 159 -5.74 -6.10 7.26
CA VAL A 159 -6.93 -5.24 7.40
C VAL A 159 -7.66 -5.50 8.72
N THR A 160 -7.87 -4.44 9.49
CA THR A 160 -8.62 -4.40 10.76
C THR A 160 -9.69 -3.29 10.72
N ALA A 161 -10.64 -3.31 11.65
CA ALA A 161 -11.79 -2.40 11.64
C ALA A 161 -11.45 -0.91 11.94
N ASP A 162 -10.27 -0.63 12.48
CA ASP A 162 -9.80 0.72 12.81
C ASP A 162 -8.88 1.33 11.74
N ASP A 163 -8.76 0.67 10.60
CA ASP A 163 -7.90 1.11 9.53
C ASP A 163 -8.46 2.30 8.73
N PRO A 164 -7.57 3.16 8.19
CA PRO A 164 -7.98 4.33 7.45
C PRO A 164 -8.63 3.99 6.09
N PRO A 165 -9.43 4.90 5.55
CA PRO A 165 -10.01 4.75 4.23
C PRO A 165 -8.95 4.75 3.13
N VAL A 166 -9.18 3.94 2.08
CA VAL A 166 -8.30 3.86 0.91
C VAL A 166 -9.07 3.93 -0.41
N CYS A 167 -8.39 4.41 -1.45
CA CYS A 167 -8.91 4.41 -2.81
C CYS A 167 -7.89 3.81 -3.78
N LEU A 168 -8.30 2.79 -4.54
CA LEU A 168 -7.47 2.03 -5.46
C LEU A 168 -7.89 2.30 -6.90
N PHE A 169 -6.91 2.61 -7.76
CA PHE A 169 -7.13 2.92 -9.17
C PHE A 169 -6.47 1.87 -10.05
N TYR A 170 -7.25 1.30 -10.97
CA TYR A 170 -6.79 0.30 -11.94
C TYR A 170 -7.11 0.72 -13.37
N ASN A 171 -6.35 0.18 -14.34
CA ASN A 171 -6.47 0.55 -15.75
C ASN A 171 -7.42 -0.35 -16.56
N ALA A 172 -7.94 -1.42 -15.93
CA ALA A 172 -8.86 -2.37 -16.56
C ALA A 172 -9.85 -2.91 -15.54
N PRO A 173 -11.06 -3.33 -15.95
CA PRO A 173 -12.03 -3.95 -15.07
C PRO A 173 -11.53 -5.29 -14.52
N PRO A 174 -12.05 -5.73 -13.35
CA PRO A 174 -11.72 -7.03 -12.78
C PRO A 174 -12.33 -8.19 -13.60
N ALA A 175 -11.67 -9.33 -13.56
CA ALA A 175 -12.20 -10.61 -14.04
C ALA A 175 -11.62 -11.73 -13.17
N ILE A 176 -12.21 -11.92 -12.00
CA ILE A 176 -11.78 -12.90 -10.99
C ILE A 176 -11.76 -14.32 -11.60
N GLY A 177 -10.69 -15.06 -11.32
CA GLY A 177 -10.52 -16.42 -11.80
C GLY A 177 -10.22 -16.55 -13.30
N GLN A 178 -9.94 -15.42 -13.97
CA GLN A 178 -9.57 -15.40 -15.39
C GLN A 178 -8.16 -14.85 -15.58
N GLU A 179 -7.49 -15.30 -16.63
CA GLU A 179 -6.19 -14.77 -17.05
C GLU A 179 -6.29 -13.28 -17.39
N GLN A 180 -5.32 -12.51 -16.97
CA GLN A 180 -5.26 -11.08 -17.17
C GLN A 180 -4.09 -10.71 -18.10
N LYS A 181 -4.28 -9.67 -18.93
CA LYS A 181 -3.21 -9.12 -19.76
C LYS A 181 -2.05 -8.60 -18.90
N ASP A 182 -2.36 -7.94 -17.80
CA ASP A 182 -1.40 -7.53 -16.77
C ASP A 182 -1.78 -8.19 -15.43
N PRO A 183 -1.30 -9.44 -15.17
CA PRO A 183 -1.65 -10.17 -13.96
C PRO A 183 -1.03 -9.58 -12.69
N THR A 184 -0.14 -8.59 -12.82
CA THR A 184 0.52 -7.93 -11.68
C THR A 184 -0.28 -6.72 -11.18
N HIS A 185 -0.97 -6.00 -12.07
CA HIS A 185 -1.69 -4.77 -11.74
C HIS A 185 -3.19 -4.88 -12.07
N THR A 186 -3.76 -6.07 -11.93
CA THR A 186 -5.18 -6.32 -12.19
C THR A 186 -6.09 -5.83 -11.07
N ALA A 187 -7.27 -5.33 -11.43
CA ALA A 187 -8.31 -4.94 -10.48
C ALA A 187 -8.86 -6.12 -9.65
N ASN A 188 -8.53 -7.36 -9.98
CA ASN A 188 -8.85 -8.53 -9.16
C ASN A 188 -8.33 -8.36 -7.73
N PHE A 189 -7.12 -7.80 -7.58
CA PHE A 189 -6.55 -7.49 -6.27
C PHE A 189 -7.37 -6.45 -5.51
N GLY A 190 -7.84 -5.41 -6.22
CA GLY A 190 -8.62 -4.34 -5.62
C GLY A 190 -9.97 -4.81 -5.10
N VAL A 191 -10.75 -5.53 -5.93
CA VAL A 191 -12.08 -5.99 -5.52
C VAL A 191 -12.02 -7.01 -4.39
N LYS A 192 -11.00 -7.84 -4.34
CA LYS A 192 -10.81 -8.77 -3.23
C LYS A 192 -10.44 -8.06 -1.93
N LEU A 193 -9.63 -7.02 -1.98
CA LEU A 193 -9.38 -6.16 -0.82
C LEU A 193 -10.64 -5.43 -0.38
N GLN A 194 -11.43 -4.90 -1.32
CA GLN A 194 -12.69 -4.21 -1.03
C GLN A 194 -13.70 -5.15 -0.34
N GLU A 195 -13.86 -6.39 -0.82
CA GLU A 195 -14.68 -7.41 -0.15
C GLU A 195 -14.27 -7.57 1.31
N ARG A 196 -12.96 -7.70 1.57
CA ARG A 196 -12.41 -7.83 2.92
C ARG A 196 -12.65 -6.59 3.77
N CYS A 197 -12.47 -5.41 3.22
CA CYS A 197 -12.75 -4.13 3.90
C CYS A 197 -14.22 -4.00 4.27
N ILE A 198 -15.13 -4.36 3.36
CA ILE A 198 -16.58 -4.33 3.62
C ILE A 198 -16.95 -5.25 4.80
N GLU A 199 -16.39 -6.47 4.86
CA GLU A 199 -16.61 -7.40 5.97
C GLU A 199 -16.21 -6.81 7.33
N LEU A 200 -15.21 -5.93 7.36
CA LEU A 200 -14.66 -5.31 8.57
C LEU A 200 -15.15 -3.88 8.81
N GLY A 201 -15.99 -3.33 7.91
CA GLY A 201 -16.51 -1.96 8.03
C GLY A 201 -15.50 -0.86 7.67
N VAL A 202 -14.43 -1.19 6.94
CA VAL A 202 -13.40 -0.25 6.47
C VAL A 202 -13.80 0.30 5.10
N GLN A 203 -13.62 1.61 4.89
CA GLN A 203 -13.89 2.23 3.60
C GLN A 203 -12.78 1.91 2.59
N CYS A 204 -13.14 1.25 1.49
CA CYS A 204 -12.23 0.91 0.40
C CYS A 204 -12.95 1.12 -0.94
N GLU A 205 -12.49 2.09 -1.71
CA GLU A 205 -13.00 2.34 -3.05
C GLU A 205 -12.09 1.72 -4.10
N VAL A 206 -12.69 1.12 -5.14
CA VAL A 206 -11.96 0.50 -6.24
C VAL A 206 -12.48 1.07 -7.55
N LEU A 207 -11.62 1.80 -8.23
CA LEU A 207 -11.93 2.53 -9.45
C LEU A 207 -11.19 1.94 -10.65
N TYR A 208 -11.94 1.67 -11.73
CA TYR A 208 -11.44 1.15 -12.99
C TYR A 208 -12.35 1.61 -14.14
N PRO A 209 -11.94 1.55 -15.40
CA PRO A 209 -12.79 1.92 -16.53
C PRO A 209 -14.10 1.14 -16.53
N GLY A 210 -15.22 1.86 -16.41
CA GLY A 210 -16.57 1.27 -16.34
C GLY A 210 -17.05 0.94 -14.92
N SER A 211 -16.34 1.30 -13.87
CA SER A 211 -16.92 1.29 -12.51
C SER A 211 -18.04 2.31 -12.42
N SER A 212 -19.20 1.91 -11.85
CA SER A 212 -20.31 2.81 -11.60
C SER A 212 -19.99 3.75 -10.44
N ASP A 213 -20.53 4.99 -10.53
CA ASP A 213 -20.54 5.97 -9.44
C ASP A 213 -19.16 6.32 -8.85
N ALA A 214 -18.16 6.46 -9.73
CA ALA A 214 -16.82 6.89 -9.33
C ALA A 214 -16.88 8.28 -8.68
N ALA A 215 -16.69 8.32 -7.36
CA ALA A 215 -16.65 9.58 -6.59
C ALA A 215 -15.40 10.41 -6.90
N TYR A 216 -14.35 9.77 -7.44
CA TYR A 216 -13.05 10.38 -7.73
C TYR A 216 -12.54 9.95 -9.10
N GLU A 217 -11.96 10.89 -9.85
CA GLU A 217 -11.35 10.59 -11.15
C GLU A 217 -9.88 10.19 -11.01
N THR A 218 -9.19 10.76 -10.03
CA THR A 218 -7.75 10.58 -9.82
C THR A 218 -7.39 10.37 -8.34
N PRO A 219 -6.21 9.78 -8.05
CA PRO A 219 -5.68 9.75 -6.68
C PRO A 219 -5.55 11.14 -6.06
N THR A 220 -5.29 12.17 -6.87
CA THR A 220 -5.20 13.56 -6.42
C THR A 220 -6.53 14.07 -5.88
N ASP A 221 -7.63 13.83 -6.59
CA ASP A 221 -8.97 14.25 -6.17
C ASP A 221 -9.35 13.60 -4.84
N TYR A 222 -9.09 12.30 -4.71
CA TYR A 222 -9.32 11.58 -3.46
C TYR A 222 -8.50 12.16 -2.31
N LEU A 223 -7.19 12.40 -2.53
CA LEU A 223 -6.32 12.96 -1.49
C LEU A 223 -6.73 14.36 -1.06
N ILE A 224 -7.09 15.23 -2.02
CA ILE A 224 -7.57 16.59 -1.70
C ILE A 224 -8.84 16.50 -0.87
N THR A 225 -9.82 15.72 -1.28
CA THR A 225 -11.08 15.56 -0.55
C THR A 225 -10.83 14.99 0.85
N SER A 226 -10.04 13.93 0.97
CA SER A 226 -9.83 13.24 2.26
C SER A 226 -8.96 14.04 3.25
N LEU A 227 -8.00 14.83 2.76
CA LEU A 227 -7.09 15.60 3.62
C LEU A 227 -7.62 17.00 3.97
N LYS A 228 -8.61 17.52 3.23
CA LYS A 228 -9.20 18.84 3.43
C LYS A 228 -10.58 18.82 4.09
N GLY A 229 -11.32 17.71 3.95
CA GLY A 229 -12.60 17.46 4.65
C GLY A 229 -12.36 17.08 6.09
#